data_594f9ca5261a8b00a1c1437e7e8d134d
#
_entry.id   594f9ca5261a8b00a1c1437e7e8d134d
#
_cell.length_a   1.000
_cell.length_b   1.000
_cell.length_c   1.000
_cell.angle_alpha   90.00
_cell.angle_beta   90.00
_cell.angle_gamma   90.00
#
_symmetry.space_group_name_H-M   'P 1'
#
loop_
_entity.id
_entity.type
_entity.pdbx_description
1 polymer ?
#
loop_
_entity_poly.entity_id
_entity_poly.type
_entity_poly.pdbx_seq_one_letter_code
_entity_poly.pdbx_strand_id
1 'polypeptide(L)'
;MIQKNEFPILEYDFDSTEILKPNHGAEQLTLPEKCVFAFLGDTIDSYAAETGAAVAEHFETITKTYPIYVVKNDGEEFCLCQAPLGAPAAAQFMDCLIACGCRKIVTAGSCGVLTEMAENEFLIPTKALRDEGTSYHYLPAARYAEPASEAVQ
;
A
#
# COMPACT_ATOMS: atom_id res chain seq x y z
N MET A 1 -23.22 4.27 -9.62
CA MET A 1 -24.04 5.41 -9.11
C MET A 1 -23.83 5.53 -7.61
N ILE A 2 -23.47 6.72 -7.11
CA ILE A 2 -23.16 6.96 -5.69
C ILE A 2 -24.38 6.68 -4.81
N GLN A 3 -24.21 5.81 -3.84
CA GLN A 3 -25.19 5.59 -2.77
C GLN A 3 -25.11 6.77 -1.79
N LYS A 4 -26.15 7.60 -1.74
CA LYS A 4 -26.21 8.78 -0.88
C LYS A 4 -26.41 8.41 0.58
N ASN A 5 -25.81 9.19 1.49
CA ASN A 5 -25.92 9.04 2.94
C ASN A 5 -26.03 10.43 3.59
N GLU A 6 -26.59 10.49 4.78
CA GLU A 6 -26.61 11.71 5.62
C GLU A 6 -25.18 12.18 5.94
N PHE A 7 -24.27 11.22 6.16
CA PHE A 7 -22.84 11.49 6.36
C PHE A 7 -22.08 11.19 5.07
N PRO A 8 -21.51 12.20 4.38
CA PRO A 8 -20.86 12.02 3.08
C PRO A 8 -19.74 10.98 3.07
N ILE A 9 -19.04 10.80 4.19
CA ILE A 9 -17.98 9.79 4.32
C ILE A 9 -18.48 8.34 4.15
N LEU A 10 -19.78 8.12 4.35
CA LEU A 10 -20.42 6.81 4.20
C LEU A 10 -21.01 6.61 2.79
N GLU A 11 -20.90 7.61 1.93
CA GLU A 11 -21.30 7.47 0.53
C GLU A 11 -20.33 6.54 -0.21
N TYR A 12 -20.86 5.67 -1.05
CA TYR A 12 -20.04 4.70 -1.79
C TYR A 12 -20.54 4.57 -3.23
N ASP A 13 -19.62 4.47 -4.17
CA ASP A 13 -19.93 4.20 -5.57
C ASP A 13 -19.52 2.77 -5.95
N PHE A 14 -20.53 1.92 -6.19
CA PHE A 14 -20.31 0.53 -6.57
C PHE A 14 -19.82 0.35 -8.01
N ASP A 15 -19.89 1.39 -8.82
CA ASP A 15 -19.56 1.37 -10.23
C ASP A 15 -18.72 2.62 -10.55
N SER A 16 -17.60 2.75 -9.86
CA SER A 16 -16.71 3.87 -10.06
C SER A 16 -15.76 3.58 -11.23
N THR A 17 -15.80 4.47 -12.22
CA THR A 17 -14.75 4.55 -13.24
C THR A 17 -13.89 5.74 -12.92
N GLU A 18 -12.61 5.51 -12.76
CA GLU A 18 -11.63 6.55 -12.45
C GLU A 18 -11.52 7.55 -13.60
N ILE A 19 -11.58 8.84 -13.28
CA ILE A 19 -11.35 9.92 -14.25
C ILE A 19 -9.87 10.00 -14.62
N LEU A 20 -9.00 9.86 -13.62
CA LEU A 20 -7.56 9.74 -13.77
C LEU A 20 -7.12 8.36 -13.30
N LYS A 21 -6.33 7.68 -14.12
CA LYS A 21 -5.76 6.40 -13.73
C LYS A 21 -4.74 6.60 -12.60
N PRO A 22 -4.64 5.67 -11.63
CA PRO A 22 -3.69 5.79 -10.53
C PRO A 22 -2.22 5.85 -10.97
N ASN A 23 -1.89 5.30 -12.14
CA ASN A 23 -0.56 5.36 -12.76
C ASN A 23 -0.46 6.44 -13.85
N HIS A 24 -1.23 7.51 -13.76
CA HIS A 24 -1.15 8.61 -14.72
C HIS A 24 0.26 9.20 -14.80
N GLY A 25 0.78 9.29 -16.02
CA GLY A 25 2.18 9.66 -16.29
C GLY A 25 3.17 8.49 -16.28
N ALA A 26 2.75 7.31 -15.82
CA ALA A 26 3.54 6.08 -15.80
C ALA A 26 2.80 4.91 -16.46
N GLU A 27 1.96 5.17 -17.45
CA GLU A 27 1.07 4.18 -18.08
C GLU A 27 1.84 3.08 -18.84
N GLN A 28 3.09 3.33 -19.20
CA GLN A 28 3.95 2.36 -19.86
C GLN A 28 4.80 1.53 -18.89
N LEU A 29 4.79 1.89 -17.60
CA LEU A 29 5.55 1.19 -16.58
C LEU A 29 4.91 -0.16 -16.29
N THR A 30 5.74 -1.21 -16.29
CA THR A 30 5.36 -2.54 -15.85
C THR A 30 6.28 -2.95 -14.72
N LEU A 31 5.71 -3.16 -13.55
CA LEU A 31 6.42 -3.55 -12.34
C LEU A 31 6.31 -5.08 -12.10
N PRO A 32 7.24 -5.67 -11.34
CA PRO A 32 7.11 -7.03 -10.84
C PRO A 32 5.78 -7.27 -10.11
N GLU A 33 5.25 -8.48 -10.22
CA GLU A 33 3.99 -8.87 -9.55
C GLU A 33 4.07 -8.78 -8.02
N LYS A 34 5.26 -9.05 -7.46
CA LYS A 34 5.53 -9.04 -6.02
C LYS A 34 5.99 -7.65 -5.58
N CYS A 35 5.51 -7.20 -4.43
CA CYS A 35 5.93 -5.93 -3.84
C CYS A 35 6.02 -6.01 -2.31
N VAL A 36 7.10 -5.47 -1.76
CA VAL A 36 7.25 -5.14 -0.35
C VAL A 36 6.98 -3.65 -0.18
N PHE A 37 5.88 -3.33 0.48
CA PHE A 37 5.42 -1.97 0.74
C PHE A 37 5.51 -1.71 2.24
N ALA A 38 6.61 -1.11 2.71
CA ALA A 38 6.95 -1.14 4.13
C ALA A 38 7.11 0.24 4.76
N PHE A 39 6.73 0.36 6.02
CA PHE A 39 6.84 1.57 6.85
C PHE A 39 8.10 1.47 7.73
N LEU A 40 9.29 1.42 7.12
CA LEU A 40 10.56 1.15 7.79
C LEU A 40 11.60 2.28 7.66
N GLY A 41 11.17 3.45 7.18
CA GLY A 41 12.04 4.62 7.05
C GLY A 41 13.27 4.35 6.17
N ASP A 42 14.41 4.87 6.56
CA ASP A 42 15.68 4.80 5.81
C ASP A 42 16.20 3.36 5.59
N THR A 43 15.63 2.38 6.30
CA THR A 43 15.99 0.96 6.11
C THR A 43 15.70 0.49 4.68
N ILE A 44 14.66 1.01 4.06
CA ILE A 44 14.29 0.67 2.67
C ILE A 44 15.38 1.14 1.70
N ASP A 45 15.79 2.39 1.81
CA ASP A 45 16.82 2.97 0.94
C ASP A 45 18.18 2.29 1.19
N SER A 46 18.51 1.99 2.44
CA SER A 46 19.73 1.27 2.81
C SER A 46 19.77 -0.13 2.20
N TYR A 47 18.68 -0.89 2.33
CA TYR A 47 18.59 -2.23 1.75
C TYR A 47 18.65 -2.19 0.21
N ALA A 48 17.99 -1.22 -0.42
CA ALA A 48 18.07 -1.03 -1.86
C ALA A 48 19.51 -0.77 -2.32
N ALA A 49 20.25 0.06 -1.59
CA ALA A 49 21.65 0.33 -1.87
C ALA A 49 22.56 -0.90 -1.68
N GLU A 50 22.37 -1.65 -0.59
CA GLU A 50 23.12 -2.88 -0.29
C GLU A 50 22.91 -3.97 -1.35
N THR A 51 21.71 -4.09 -1.85
CA THR A 51 21.36 -5.10 -2.88
C THR A 51 21.61 -4.64 -4.31
N GLY A 52 22.01 -3.37 -4.51
CA GLY A 52 22.17 -2.79 -5.83
C GLY A 52 20.86 -2.69 -6.61
N ALA A 53 19.75 -2.50 -5.91
CA ALA A 53 18.42 -2.41 -6.53
C ALA A 53 18.35 -1.20 -7.48
N ALA A 54 17.73 -1.41 -8.64
CA ALA A 54 17.50 -0.33 -9.60
C ALA A 54 16.26 0.47 -9.20
N VAL A 55 16.31 1.79 -9.37
CA VAL A 55 15.12 2.64 -9.32
C VAL A 55 14.37 2.49 -10.63
N ALA A 56 13.18 1.93 -10.61
CA ALA A 56 12.34 1.77 -11.79
C ALA A 56 11.55 3.04 -12.11
N GLU A 57 11.06 3.71 -11.07
CA GLU A 57 10.26 4.94 -11.19
C GLU A 57 10.19 5.64 -9.83
N HIS A 58 9.53 6.79 -9.80
CA HIS A 58 9.24 7.54 -8.58
C HIS A 58 7.75 7.79 -8.44
N PHE A 59 7.23 7.54 -7.26
CA PHE A 59 5.91 8.03 -6.89
C PHE A 59 6.06 9.43 -6.29
N GLU A 60 5.60 10.42 -7.03
CA GLU A 60 5.72 11.82 -6.64
C GLU A 60 4.47 12.32 -5.92
N THR A 61 4.66 12.93 -4.77
CA THR A 61 3.64 13.68 -4.05
C THR A 61 4.08 15.13 -3.94
N ILE A 62 3.16 16.02 -3.56
CA ILE A 62 3.50 17.44 -3.36
C ILE A 62 4.53 17.66 -2.25
N THR A 63 4.69 16.70 -1.35
CA THR A 63 5.55 16.82 -0.18
C THR A 63 6.81 15.96 -0.22
N LYS A 64 6.77 14.87 -0.96
CA LYS A 64 7.89 13.92 -1.03
C LYS A 64 7.82 13.08 -2.29
N THR A 65 8.99 12.73 -2.82
CA THR A 65 9.17 11.74 -3.87
C THR A 65 9.62 10.41 -3.25
N TYR A 66 8.97 9.32 -3.63
CA TYR A 66 9.25 7.96 -3.14
C TYR A 66 9.79 7.12 -4.28
N PRO A 67 11.04 6.61 -4.20
CA PRO A 67 11.55 5.71 -5.22
C PRO A 67 10.82 4.36 -5.18
N ILE A 68 10.61 3.81 -6.37
CA ILE A 68 10.14 2.43 -6.57
C ILE A 68 11.35 1.62 -6.98
N TYR A 69 11.90 0.85 -6.07
CA TYR A 69 13.03 -0.03 -6.35
C TYR A 69 12.57 -1.36 -6.92
N VAL A 70 13.38 -1.92 -7.81
CA VAL A 70 13.29 -3.32 -8.22
C VAL A 70 14.51 -4.06 -7.72
N VAL A 71 14.27 -5.00 -6.83
CA VAL A 71 15.27 -5.89 -6.25
C VAL A 71 15.27 -7.20 -7.01
N LYS A 72 16.47 -7.70 -7.32
CA LYS A 72 16.69 -9.02 -7.91
C LYS A 72 17.43 -9.89 -6.90
N ASN A 73 16.81 -10.95 -6.43
CA ASN A 73 17.38 -11.84 -5.46
C ASN A 73 17.00 -13.29 -5.77
N ASP A 74 18.00 -14.18 -5.84
CA ASP A 74 17.83 -15.62 -6.09
C ASP A 74 16.94 -15.99 -7.29
N GLY A 75 17.01 -15.18 -8.36
CA GLY A 75 16.23 -15.40 -9.57
C GLY A 75 14.79 -14.86 -9.50
N GLU A 76 14.41 -14.25 -8.40
CA GLU A 76 13.15 -13.55 -8.25
C GLU A 76 13.32 -12.03 -8.36
N GLU A 77 12.29 -11.36 -8.87
CA GLU A 77 12.20 -9.91 -8.89
C GLU A 77 10.99 -9.45 -8.07
N PHE A 78 11.19 -8.39 -7.29
CA PHE A 78 10.10 -7.75 -6.55
C PHE A 78 10.32 -6.24 -6.41
N CYS A 79 9.23 -5.51 -6.29
CA CYS A 79 9.28 -4.10 -5.91
C CYS A 79 9.57 -3.95 -4.43
N LEU A 80 10.32 -2.90 -4.10
CA LEU A 80 10.57 -2.48 -2.73
C LEU A 80 10.27 -0.99 -2.62
N CYS A 81 9.37 -0.62 -1.73
CA CYS A 81 8.92 0.75 -1.58
C CYS A 81 8.79 1.15 -0.11
N GLN A 82 9.26 2.36 0.21
CA GLN A 82 8.93 3.01 1.47
C GLN A 82 7.48 3.51 1.40
N ALA A 83 6.62 2.97 2.24
CA ALA A 83 5.25 3.42 2.35
C ALA A 83 5.16 4.80 3.01
N PRO A 84 4.37 5.73 2.47
CA PRO A 84 4.11 7.01 3.12
C PRO A 84 3.22 6.83 4.36
N LEU A 85 3.42 7.67 5.36
CA LEU A 85 2.60 7.67 6.55
C LEU A 85 1.22 8.28 6.26
N GLY A 86 0.17 7.60 6.73
CA GLY A 86 -1.22 8.04 6.61
C GLY A 86 -1.99 7.30 5.51
N ALA A 87 -3.22 6.91 5.82
CA ALA A 87 -4.05 6.10 4.94
C ALA A 87 -4.26 6.67 3.53
N PRO A 88 -4.53 7.98 3.32
CA PRO A 88 -4.71 8.52 1.98
C PRO A 88 -3.48 8.38 1.10
N ALA A 89 -2.30 8.74 1.62
CA ALA A 89 -1.07 8.70 0.85
C ALA A 89 -0.62 7.25 0.56
N ALA A 90 -0.77 6.36 1.56
CA ALA A 90 -0.47 4.94 1.40
C ALA A 90 -1.39 4.28 0.36
N ALA A 91 -2.69 4.58 0.39
CA ALA A 91 -3.65 4.05 -0.57
C ALA A 91 -3.36 4.53 -2.00
N GLN A 92 -3.12 5.83 -2.21
CA GLN A 92 -2.77 6.37 -3.52
C GLN A 92 -1.51 5.73 -4.11
N PHE A 93 -0.47 5.52 -3.28
CA PHE A 93 0.74 4.87 -3.76
C PHE A 93 0.51 3.39 -4.07
N MET A 94 -0.27 2.70 -3.25
CA MET A 94 -0.63 1.30 -3.50
C MET A 94 -1.46 1.16 -4.79
N ASP A 95 -2.41 2.04 -5.04
CA ASP A 95 -3.19 2.08 -6.29
C ASP A 95 -2.27 2.25 -7.52
N CYS A 96 -1.27 3.13 -7.43
CA CYS A 96 -0.27 3.31 -8.48
C CYS A 96 0.51 2.01 -8.73
N LEU A 97 1.01 1.36 -7.68
CA LEU A 97 1.74 0.08 -7.79
C LEU A 97 0.87 -1.02 -8.42
N ILE A 98 -0.40 -1.11 -8.02
CA ILE A 98 -1.36 -2.06 -8.58
C ILE A 98 -1.63 -1.75 -10.05
N ALA A 99 -1.83 -0.49 -10.41
CA ALA A 99 -2.04 -0.07 -11.79
C ALA A 99 -0.82 -0.34 -12.69
N CYS A 100 0.39 -0.32 -12.10
CA CYS A 100 1.65 -0.65 -12.79
C CYS A 100 1.97 -2.16 -12.82
N GLY A 101 1.15 -3.03 -12.21
CA GLY A 101 1.32 -4.48 -12.35
C GLY A 101 1.52 -5.28 -11.07
N CYS A 102 1.72 -4.63 -9.91
CA CYS A 102 1.82 -5.35 -8.64
C CYS A 102 0.50 -6.04 -8.29
N ARG A 103 0.58 -7.28 -7.81
CA ARG A 103 -0.59 -8.13 -7.46
C ARG A 103 -0.45 -8.82 -6.11
N LYS A 104 0.78 -9.04 -5.66
CA LYS A 104 1.12 -9.71 -4.40
C LYS A 104 1.91 -8.74 -3.55
N ILE A 105 1.21 -8.04 -2.67
CA ILE A 105 1.78 -6.96 -1.86
C ILE A 105 1.83 -7.38 -0.41
N VAL A 106 3.03 -7.36 0.18
CA VAL A 106 3.24 -7.54 1.62
C VAL A 106 3.55 -6.19 2.23
N THR A 107 2.85 -5.85 3.30
CA THR A 107 3.13 -4.64 4.08
C THR A 107 3.81 -5.01 5.39
N ALA A 108 4.78 -4.22 5.80
CA ALA A 108 5.49 -4.37 7.06
C ALA A 108 5.69 -3.01 7.75
N GLY A 109 5.69 -3.02 9.07
CA GLY A 109 5.89 -1.83 9.88
C GLY A 109 5.92 -2.17 11.35
N SER A 110 6.13 -1.18 12.21
CA SER A 110 6.03 -1.33 13.65
C SER A 110 4.67 -0.86 14.16
N CYS A 111 4.24 -1.40 15.29
CA CYS A 111 3.02 -0.96 15.96
C CYS A 111 3.24 -0.81 17.46
N GLY A 112 2.44 0.06 18.09
CA GLY A 112 2.27 0.09 19.54
C GLY A 112 1.24 -0.95 19.97
N VAL A 113 1.57 -1.76 20.96
CA VAL A 113 0.65 -2.75 21.52
C VAL A 113 -0.17 -2.15 22.66
N LEU A 114 -1.43 -2.55 22.75
CA LEU A 114 -2.37 -2.11 23.80
C LEU A 114 -2.62 -3.20 24.87
N THR A 115 -1.93 -4.34 24.75
CA THR A 115 -2.00 -5.47 25.67
C THR A 115 -0.58 -5.87 26.08
N GLU A 116 -0.45 -6.66 27.15
CA GLU A 116 0.83 -7.24 27.52
C GLU A 116 1.33 -8.20 26.44
N MET A 117 2.54 -7.93 25.93
CA MET A 117 3.15 -8.65 24.84
C MET A 117 4.67 -8.50 24.93
N ALA A 118 5.42 -9.53 24.55
CA ALA A 118 6.87 -9.43 24.51
C ALA A 118 7.33 -8.50 23.37
N GLU A 119 8.46 -7.82 23.59
CA GLU A 119 9.10 -7.03 22.53
C GLU A 119 9.61 -7.94 21.40
N ASN A 120 9.61 -7.42 20.18
CA ASN A 120 10.07 -8.11 18.97
C ASN A 120 9.23 -9.33 18.56
N GLU A 121 8.00 -9.44 19.01
CA GLU A 121 7.04 -10.40 18.43
C GLU A 121 6.45 -9.90 17.11
N PHE A 122 6.22 -10.83 16.19
CA PHE A 122 5.53 -10.52 14.93
C PHE A 122 4.03 -10.67 15.10
N LEU A 123 3.30 -9.64 14.65
CA LEU A 123 1.84 -9.62 14.58
C LEU A 123 1.37 -9.70 13.14
N ILE A 124 0.45 -10.61 12.87
CA ILE A 124 -0.26 -10.67 11.59
C ILE A 124 -1.70 -10.21 11.85
N PRO A 125 -2.08 -9.00 11.39
CA PRO A 125 -3.44 -8.51 11.60
C PRO A 125 -4.44 -9.33 10.79
N THR A 126 -5.49 -9.79 11.45
CA THR A 126 -6.60 -10.51 10.80
C THR A 126 -7.75 -9.58 10.41
N LYS A 127 -7.82 -8.40 11.02
CA LYS A 127 -8.78 -7.34 10.67
C LYS A 127 -8.29 -5.98 11.18
N ALA A 128 -8.74 -4.93 10.54
CA ALA A 128 -8.48 -3.54 10.93
C ALA A 128 -9.78 -2.82 11.27
N LEU A 129 -9.77 -2.07 12.38
CA LEU A 129 -10.86 -1.14 12.70
C LEU A 129 -10.79 0.03 11.72
N ARG A 130 -11.91 0.36 11.11
CA ARG A 130 -12.03 1.45 10.14
C ARG A 130 -12.37 2.75 10.86
N ASP A 131 -11.38 3.34 11.50
CA ASP A 131 -11.48 4.61 12.22
C ASP A 131 -10.73 5.76 11.50
N GLU A 132 -10.63 5.64 10.20
CA GLU A 132 -10.06 6.62 9.28
C GLU A 132 -11.05 6.90 8.13
N GLY A 133 -10.81 7.82 7.28
CA GLY A 133 -11.78 8.19 6.21
C GLY A 133 -11.55 7.46 4.88
N THR A 134 -10.33 7.04 4.62
CA THR A 134 -9.90 6.57 3.29
C THR A 134 -10.55 5.27 2.87
N SER A 135 -10.61 4.29 3.76
CA SER A 135 -11.13 2.96 3.43
C SER A 135 -12.61 2.94 3.01
N TYR A 136 -13.37 3.97 3.40
CA TYR A 136 -14.77 4.12 2.99
C TYR A 136 -14.94 4.41 1.49
N HIS A 137 -13.88 4.88 0.81
CA HIS A 137 -13.87 5.07 -0.64
C HIS A 137 -13.56 3.78 -1.41
N TYR A 138 -13.01 2.75 -0.74
CA TYR A 138 -12.63 1.47 -1.33
C TYR A 138 -13.62 0.34 -1.02
N LEU A 139 -14.27 0.39 0.14
CA LEU A 139 -15.18 -0.65 0.62
C LEU A 139 -16.43 -0.02 1.21
N PRO A 140 -17.62 -0.64 1.02
CA PRO A 140 -18.86 -0.19 1.65
C PRO A 140 -18.71 -0.02 3.15
N ALA A 141 -19.56 0.80 3.76
CA ALA A 141 -19.51 1.10 5.19
C ALA A 141 -19.61 -0.18 6.04
N ALA A 142 -18.61 -0.39 6.87
CA ALA A 142 -18.53 -1.47 7.84
C ALA A 142 -17.58 -1.07 8.96
N ARG A 143 -17.67 -1.73 10.12
CA ARG A 143 -16.78 -1.41 11.25
C ARG A 143 -15.35 -1.89 11.05
N TYR A 144 -15.17 -3.02 10.38
CA TYR A 144 -13.87 -3.64 10.14
C TYR A 144 -13.65 -3.89 8.66
N ALA A 145 -12.39 -3.89 8.27
CA ALA A 145 -11.91 -4.48 7.02
C ALA A 145 -11.04 -5.69 7.33
N GLU A 146 -11.16 -6.73 6.52
CA GLU A 146 -10.37 -7.95 6.61
C GLU A 146 -9.44 -8.05 5.40
N PRO A 147 -8.22 -8.63 5.56
CA PRO A 147 -7.35 -8.88 4.42
C PRO A 147 -8.04 -9.76 3.39
N ALA A 148 -7.93 -9.38 2.12
CA ALA A 148 -8.52 -10.15 1.02
C ALA A 148 -7.76 -11.44 0.68
N SER A 149 -6.56 -11.63 1.25
CA SER A 149 -5.68 -12.75 0.94
C SER A 149 -5.59 -13.74 2.11
N GLU A 150 -5.87 -15.00 1.85
CA GLU A 150 -5.64 -16.11 2.77
C GLU A 150 -4.15 -16.54 2.81
N ALA A 151 -3.31 -15.98 1.94
CA ALA A 151 -1.91 -16.41 1.76
C ALA A 151 -0.98 -16.02 2.91
N VAL A 152 -1.43 -15.23 3.88
CA VAL A 152 -0.65 -14.72 5.02
C VAL A 152 -1.28 -15.12 6.37
N GLN A 153 -2.19 -16.06 6.36
CA GLN A 153 -2.79 -16.61 7.58
C GLN A 153 -2.04 -17.84 8.07
#